data_baaaede08dec343e102b0799cf9018f3
#
_entry.id   baaaede08dec343e102b0799cf9018f3
#
_cell.length_a   1.000
_cell.length_b   1.000
_cell.length_c   1.000
_cell.angle_alpha   90.00
_cell.angle_beta   90.00
_cell.angle_gamma   90.00
#
_symmetry.space_group_name_H-M   'P 1'
#
loop_
_entity.id
_entity.type
_entity.pdbx_description
1 polymer ?
#
loop_
_entity_poly.entity_id
_entity_poly.type
_entity_poly.pdbx_seq_one_letter_code
_entity_poly.pdbx_strand_id
1 'polypeptide(L)'
;MNEMRYYPCGFSGDDFLSVKESIISHSEYLENGYIQLIECDKETKSMKVIEKKENDKEWTEINMNEYKPGRVIDLSDKGDRWEGDSLNNSPFGYGCKYNSENQLIYKGFIFEGMKVCFGNEFFGDAGIIEYEGEYYKNMRFGYGKLYDKKSNLLYEGEWFNNHPIELTNVTLSEEMKSPSISFGVKELIIEDSYEGNGCNFILHSYPHLKSLHIGRNCFSNVNIFEISNCAELIIVRIDESSFNGNNNNSKENMNENGIFRITNCLKLKSIEFGRESFGDYSGGFELKSNNGLIQ
;
A
#
# COMPACT_ATOMS: atom_id res chain seq x y z
N MET A 1 -1.45 16.43 11.51
CA MET A 1 -1.42 14.96 11.45
C MET A 1 -1.48 14.62 9.98
N ASN A 2 -0.35 14.27 9.38
CA ASN A 2 -0.26 13.93 7.95
C ASN A 2 -0.75 12.50 7.77
N GLU A 3 -1.92 12.34 7.18
CA GLU A 3 -2.38 11.06 6.68
C GLU A 3 -1.46 10.64 5.52
N MET A 4 -0.62 9.63 5.75
CA MET A 4 0.09 8.97 4.67
C MET A 4 -0.94 8.20 3.83
N ARG A 5 -1.34 8.75 2.69
CA ARG A 5 -2.15 8.04 1.71
C ARG A 5 -1.23 7.11 0.91
N TYR A 6 -1.22 5.84 1.27
CA TYR A 6 -0.59 4.81 0.47
C TYR A 6 -1.49 4.49 -0.73
N TYR A 7 -0.99 4.70 -1.92
CA TYR A 7 -1.54 4.12 -3.13
C TYR A 7 -0.66 2.93 -3.53
N PRO A 8 -1.07 1.67 -3.28
CA PRO A 8 -0.48 0.57 -4.01
C PRO A 8 -0.82 0.81 -5.49
N CYS A 9 0.15 0.61 -6.37
CA CYS A 9 0.08 0.88 -7.81
C CYS A 9 -1.26 0.47 -8.42
N GLY A 10 -2.17 1.41 -8.55
CA GLY A 10 -3.44 1.29 -9.23
C GLY A 10 -3.54 2.37 -10.28
N PHE A 11 -2.84 2.22 -11.38
CA PHE A 11 -3.09 3.03 -12.57
C PHE A 11 -4.43 2.61 -13.16
N SER A 12 -5.28 3.61 -13.46
CA SER A 12 -6.45 3.41 -14.33
C SER A 12 -5.98 2.80 -15.64
N GLY A 13 -6.57 1.62 -16.00
CA GLY A 13 -6.20 0.88 -17.18
C GLY A 13 -6.26 1.77 -18.41
N ASP A 14 -5.17 1.75 -19.18
CA ASP A 14 -5.07 1.67 -20.62
C ASP A 14 -3.60 1.60 -21.10
N ASP A 15 -2.60 1.67 -20.19
CA ASP A 15 -1.16 1.62 -20.54
C ASP A 15 -0.39 0.46 -19.86
N PHE A 16 -1.01 -0.69 -19.63
CA PHE A 16 -0.28 -1.91 -19.27
C PHE A 16 0.42 -2.53 -20.49
N LEU A 17 1.51 -1.90 -20.91
CA LEU A 17 2.58 -2.62 -21.59
C LEU A 17 3.14 -3.64 -20.59
N SER A 18 3.23 -4.90 -21.00
CA SER A 18 3.70 -6.06 -20.22
C SER A 18 4.68 -5.67 -19.10
N VAL A 19 4.23 -5.68 -17.85
CA VAL A 19 5.09 -5.47 -16.69
C VAL A 19 6.07 -6.64 -16.65
N LYS A 20 7.34 -6.40 -16.94
CA LYS A 20 8.38 -7.39 -16.72
C LYS A 20 8.44 -7.65 -15.22
N GLU A 21 8.45 -8.91 -14.80
CA GLU A 21 8.61 -9.32 -13.39
C GLU A 21 9.88 -8.73 -12.73
N SER A 22 10.83 -8.26 -13.54
CA SER A 22 12.07 -7.62 -13.08
C SER A 22 11.93 -6.16 -12.68
N ILE A 23 10.82 -5.48 -13.04
CA ILE A 23 10.64 -4.05 -12.77
C ILE A 23 9.81 -3.84 -11.51
N ILE A 24 10.37 -3.08 -10.58
CA ILE A 24 9.67 -2.57 -9.40
C ILE A 24 9.49 -1.07 -9.56
N SER A 25 8.26 -0.60 -9.34
CA SER A 25 7.94 0.82 -9.44
C SER A 25 7.21 1.32 -8.20
N HIS A 26 7.53 2.55 -7.80
CA HIS A 26 6.85 3.27 -6.73
C HIS A 26 6.48 4.66 -7.21
N SER A 27 5.24 5.07 -6.91
CA SER A 27 4.79 6.44 -7.19
C SER A 27 4.41 7.17 -5.91
N GLU A 28 4.65 8.46 -5.88
CA GLU A 28 4.26 9.32 -4.76
C GLU A 28 3.84 10.72 -5.22
N TYR A 29 2.97 11.34 -4.41
CA TYR A 29 2.64 12.75 -4.56
C TYR A 29 3.63 13.58 -3.76
N LEU A 30 4.28 14.53 -4.43
CA LEU A 30 5.21 15.47 -3.81
C LEU A 30 4.46 16.73 -3.32
N GLU A 31 4.98 17.37 -2.28
CA GLU A 31 4.40 18.59 -1.71
C GLU A 31 4.30 19.75 -2.72
N ASN A 32 5.10 19.75 -3.77
CA ASN A 32 5.11 20.73 -4.84
C ASN A 32 4.02 20.52 -5.91
N GLY A 33 3.14 19.52 -5.73
CA GLY A 33 2.05 19.17 -6.66
C GLY A 33 2.49 18.33 -7.85
N TYR A 34 3.67 17.71 -7.78
CA TYR A 34 4.10 16.72 -8.75
C TYR A 34 3.80 15.30 -8.27
N ILE A 35 3.63 14.40 -9.22
CA ILE A 35 3.65 12.96 -9.01
C ILE A 35 5.01 12.49 -9.49
N GLN A 36 5.76 11.79 -8.63
CA GLN A 36 7.04 11.17 -8.97
C GLN A 36 6.86 9.67 -9.10
N LEU A 37 7.47 9.08 -10.11
CA LEU A 37 7.52 7.63 -10.33
C LEU A 37 8.98 7.19 -10.39
N ILE A 38 9.35 6.23 -9.55
CA ILE A 38 10.65 5.58 -9.54
C ILE A 38 10.48 4.16 -10.06
N GLU A 39 11.18 3.81 -11.13
CA GLU A 39 11.19 2.48 -11.73
C GLU A 39 12.59 1.89 -11.64
N CYS A 40 12.72 0.68 -11.11
CA CYS A 40 14.00 -0.01 -11.01
C CYS A 40 13.89 -1.39 -11.66
N ASP A 41 14.83 -1.71 -12.56
CA ASP A 41 14.94 -3.03 -13.15
C ASP A 41 16.00 -3.85 -12.40
N LYS A 42 15.58 -4.93 -11.75
CA LYS A 42 16.44 -5.84 -10.97
C LYS A 42 17.47 -6.58 -11.81
N GLU A 43 17.19 -6.83 -13.09
CA GLU A 43 18.08 -7.55 -14.00
C GLU A 43 19.17 -6.63 -14.55
N THR A 44 18.77 -5.51 -15.13
CA THR A 44 19.70 -4.56 -15.76
C THR A 44 20.40 -3.65 -14.75
N LYS A 45 19.92 -3.60 -13.50
CA LYS A 45 20.38 -2.68 -12.45
C LYS A 45 20.20 -1.21 -12.83
N SER A 46 19.24 -0.93 -13.70
CA SER A 46 18.91 0.43 -14.11
C SER A 46 17.80 1.02 -13.24
N MET A 47 17.86 2.32 -13.02
CA MET A 47 16.84 3.10 -12.35
C MET A 47 16.43 4.29 -13.21
N LYS A 48 15.12 4.54 -13.27
CA LYS A 48 14.53 5.68 -13.94
C LYS A 48 13.65 6.42 -12.97
N VAL A 49 13.76 7.73 -12.94
CA VAL A 49 12.89 8.60 -12.13
C VAL A 49 12.25 9.62 -13.06
N ILE A 50 10.92 9.63 -13.05
CA ILE A 50 10.12 10.54 -13.89
C ILE A 50 9.09 11.27 -13.02
N GLU A 51 8.73 12.46 -13.44
CA GLU A 51 7.79 13.34 -12.73
C GLU A 51 6.77 13.94 -13.70
N LYS A 52 5.58 14.21 -13.20
CA LYS A 52 4.58 15.03 -13.89
C LYS A 52 3.78 15.83 -12.87
N LYS A 53 3.19 16.97 -13.29
CA LYS A 53 2.12 17.59 -12.51
C LYS A 53 0.86 16.74 -12.55
N GLU A 54 0.05 16.79 -11.50
CA GLU A 54 -1.15 15.95 -11.37
C GLU A 54 -2.06 15.98 -12.60
N ASN A 55 -2.22 17.15 -13.24
CA ASN A 55 -3.09 17.32 -14.41
C ASN A 55 -2.38 17.17 -15.77
N ASP A 56 -1.07 16.96 -15.77
CA ASP A 56 -0.32 16.77 -17.00
C ASP A 56 -0.45 15.34 -17.52
N LYS A 57 -0.47 15.19 -18.85
CA LYS A 57 -0.51 13.86 -19.48
C LYS A 57 0.88 13.24 -19.67
N GLU A 58 1.91 14.07 -19.76
CA GLU A 58 3.25 13.65 -20.11
C GLU A 58 4.16 13.57 -18.86
N TRP A 59 4.94 12.50 -18.81
CA TRP A 59 5.98 12.31 -17.81
C TRP A 59 7.30 12.89 -18.31
N THR A 60 8.04 13.54 -17.44
CA THR A 60 9.37 14.11 -17.72
C THR A 60 10.40 13.44 -16.83
N GLU A 61 11.52 13.00 -17.41
CA GLU A 61 12.63 12.48 -16.62
C GLU A 61 13.29 13.60 -15.80
N ILE A 62 13.71 13.26 -14.57
CA ILE A 62 14.43 14.23 -13.72
C ILE A 62 15.74 14.66 -14.38
N ASN A 63 16.27 15.80 -13.94
CA ASN A 63 17.52 16.32 -14.49
C ASN A 63 18.72 15.41 -14.15
N MET A 64 19.29 14.76 -15.16
CA MET A 64 20.42 13.84 -15.07
C MET A 64 21.79 14.48 -15.44
N ASN A 65 21.90 15.81 -15.54
CA ASN A 65 23.12 16.48 -16.01
C ASN A 65 24.35 16.19 -15.12
N GLU A 66 24.16 15.96 -13.83
CA GLU A 66 25.23 15.64 -12.86
C GLU A 66 25.30 14.13 -12.53
N TYR A 67 24.71 13.27 -13.38
CA TYR A 67 24.85 11.83 -13.23
C TYR A 67 26.28 11.37 -13.54
N LYS A 68 26.83 10.52 -12.69
CA LYS A 68 28.16 9.91 -12.84
C LYS A 68 28.10 8.44 -12.44
N PRO A 69 28.40 7.51 -13.35
CA PRO A 69 28.42 6.09 -13.02
C PRO A 69 29.66 5.70 -12.22
N GLY A 70 29.52 4.66 -11.38
CA GLY A 70 30.64 3.96 -10.74
C GLY A 70 31.53 4.84 -9.86
N ARG A 71 30.97 5.57 -8.91
CA ARG A 71 31.71 6.45 -7.99
C ARG A 71 31.86 5.84 -6.60
N VAL A 72 32.87 6.31 -5.88
CA VAL A 72 33.00 6.13 -4.43
C VAL A 72 32.67 7.46 -3.78
N ILE A 73 31.71 7.44 -2.86
CA ILE A 73 31.24 8.62 -2.12
C ILE A 73 31.37 8.33 -0.63
N ASP A 74 32.14 9.17 0.07
CA ASP A 74 32.20 9.14 1.52
C ASP A 74 30.89 9.67 2.11
N LEU A 75 30.26 8.87 2.95
CA LEU A 75 28.99 9.20 3.59
C LEU A 75 29.17 9.76 5.01
N SER A 76 30.35 9.52 5.60
CA SER A 76 30.69 10.03 6.94
C SER A 76 32.21 10.15 7.11
N ASP A 77 32.63 11.02 8.05
CA ASP A 77 34.05 11.15 8.47
C ASP A 77 34.60 9.87 9.13
N LYS A 78 33.73 8.90 9.41
CA LYS A 78 34.11 7.63 10.04
C LYS A 78 34.42 6.52 9.04
N GLY A 79 34.27 6.79 7.72
CA GLY A 79 34.58 5.85 6.67
C GLY A 79 33.40 5.07 6.10
N ASP A 80 32.17 5.42 6.48
CA ASP A 80 31.00 4.90 5.75
C ASP A 80 31.03 5.43 4.32
N ARG A 81 30.78 4.55 3.33
CA ARG A 81 30.85 4.94 1.93
C ARG A 81 29.83 4.24 1.06
N TRP A 82 29.58 4.85 -0.07
CA TRP A 82 28.80 4.31 -1.18
C TRP A 82 29.73 4.03 -2.36
N GLU A 83 29.57 2.86 -2.96
CA GLU A 83 30.22 2.46 -4.21
C GLU A 83 29.16 2.14 -5.24
N GLY A 84 28.90 3.06 -6.18
CA GLY A 84 27.84 2.94 -7.17
C GLY A 84 27.68 4.21 -7.98
N ASP A 85 26.51 4.38 -8.59
CA ASP A 85 26.20 5.57 -9.34
C ASP A 85 25.90 6.77 -8.44
N SER A 86 26.05 7.96 -8.99
CA SER A 86 25.77 9.21 -8.27
C SER A 86 25.03 10.21 -9.14
N LEU A 87 24.20 11.01 -8.48
CA LEU A 87 23.55 12.19 -9.04
C LEU A 87 23.78 13.35 -8.08
N ASN A 88 24.24 14.51 -8.58
CA ASN A 88 24.56 15.69 -7.75
C ASN A 88 25.50 15.36 -6.57
N ASN A 89 26.52 14.51 -6.81
CA ASN A 89 27.47 14.00 -5.80
C ASN A 89 26.83 13.23 -4.62
N SER A 90 25.62 12.74 -4.76
CA SER A 90 24.92 11.89 -3.79
C SER A 90 24.69 10.49 -4.36
N PRO A 91 24.60 9.45 -3.51
CA PRO A 91 24.25 8.10 -3.97
C PRO A 91 22.97 8.09 -4.81
N PHE A 92 23.05 7.42 -5.95
CA PHE A 92 21.95 7.29 -6.90
C PHE A 92 21.98 5.93 -7.58
N GLY A 93 20.83 5.33 -7.87
CA GLY A 93 20.77 4.08 -8.61
C GLY A 93 21.27 2.88 -7.81
N TYR A 94 21.89 1.92 -8.51
CA TYR A 94 22.32 0.65 -7.93
C TYR A 94 23.77 0.71 -7.45
N GLY A 95 24.04 0.17 -6.24
CA GLY A 95 25.40 0.13 -5.72
C GLY A 95 25.48 -0.58 -4.37
N CYS A 96 26.62 -0.39 -3.70
CA CYS A 96 26.98 -1.01 -2.43
C CYS A 96 27.25 0.07 -1.36
N LYS A 97 26.70 -0.13 -0.17
CA LYS A 97 26.98 0.71 1.00
C LYS A 97 27.80 -0.08 2.02
N TYR A 98 28.88 0.50 2.46
CA TYR A 98 29.78 -0.04 3.47
C TYR A 98 29.76 0.81 4.73
N ASN A 99 29.93 0.17 5.88
CA ASN A 99 30.11 0.85 7.15
C ASN A 99 31.58 1.25 7.37
N SER A 100 31.86 1.92 8.50
CA SER A 100 33.20 2.38 8.91
C SER A 100 34.21 1.24 9.13
N GLU A 101 33.75 0.00 9.32
CA GLU A 101 34.57 -1.19 9.46
C GLU A 101 34.83 -1.88 8.10
N ASN A 102 34.49 -1.23 6.98
CA ASN A 102 34.60 -1.76 5.64
C ASN A 102 33.73 -3.01 5.37
N GLN A 103 32.65 -3.19 6.12
CA GLN A 103 31.72 -4.29 5.95
C GLN A 103 30.58 -3.85 5.03
N LEU A 104 30.21 -4.71 4.09
CA LEU A 104 29.04 -4.51 3.23
C LEU A 104 27.76 -4.59 4.07
N ILE A 105 27.00 -3.51 4.14
CA ILE A 105 25.76 -3.44 4.90
C ILE A 105 24.50 -3.36 4.04
N TYR A 106 24.65 -2.89 2.78
CA TYR A 106 23.52 -2.82 1.84
C TYR A 106 24.03 -2.91 0.40
N LYS A 107 23.28 -3.59 -0.45
CA LYS A 107 23.47 -3.61 -1.90
C LYS A 107 22.12 -3.53 -2.61
N GLY A 108 21.88 -2.47 -3.36
CA GLY A 108 20.58 -2.24 -3.98
C GLY A 108 20.45 -0.83 -4.54
N PHE A 109 19.20 -0.42 -4.73
CA PHE A 109 18.87 0.89 -5.27
C PHE A 109 18.75 1.94 -4.18
N ILE A 110 19.34 3.11 -4.43
CA ILE A 110 19.23 4.32 -3.59
C ILE A 110 18.77 5.49 -4.45
N PHE A 111 17.83 6.26 -3.92
CA PHE A 111 17.40 7.55 -4.44
C PHE A 111 17.29 8.55 -3.28
N GLU A 112 17.88 9.75 -3.44
CA GLU A 112 17.91 10.80 -2.39
C GLU A 112 18.36 10.29 -1.01
N GLY A 113 19.39 9.41 -1.00
CA GLY A 113 19.91 8.82 0.24
C GLY A 113 19.04 7.73 0.88
N MET A 114 17.91 7.40 0.28
CA MET A 114 16.97 6.40 0.77
C MET A 114 17.05 5.12 -0.06
N LYS A 115 16.94 3.96 0.62
CA LYS A 115 16.73 2.67 -0.05
C LYS A 115 15.36 2.68 -0.71
N VAL A 116 15.33 2.30 -1.99
CA VAL A 116 14.10 2.22 -2.80
C VAL A 116 14.09 0.96 -3.65
N CYS A 117 12.93 0.59 -4.16
CA CYS A 117 12.71 -0.53 -5.06
C CYS A 117 13.22 -1.86 -4.49
N PHE A 118 14.46 -2.28 -4.79
CA PHE A 118 14.98 -3.59 -4.41
C PHE A 118 16.41 -3.52 -3.89
N GLY A 119 16.72 -4.35 -2.88
CA GLY A 119 18.07 -4.48 -2.36
C GLY A 119 18.21 -5.56 -1.30
N ASN A 120 19.46 -5.76 -0.90
CA ASN A 120 19.87 -6.71 0.12
C ASN A 120 20.50 -5.98 1.29
N GLU A 121 20.07 -6.27 2.51
CA GLU A 121 20.77 -5.93 3.74
C GLU A 121 21.63 -7.08 4.18
N PHE A 122 22.75 -6.78 4.83
CA PHE A 122 23.71 -7.79 5.28
C PHE A 122 23.98 -7.66 6.78
N PHE A 123 24.17 -8.81 7.45
CA PHE A 123 24.82 -8.84 8.75
C PHE A 123 26.28 -8.44 8.52
N GLY A 124 26.70 -7.29 8.96
CA GLY A 124 27.97 -6.64 8.58
C GLY A 124 29.25 -7.48 8.64
N ASP A 125 29.28 -8.59 9.34
CA ASP A 125 30.47 -9.35 9.71
C ASP A 125 30.85 -10.52 8.77
N ALA A 126 30.01 -10.92 7.82
CA ALA A 126 30.32 -12.09 6.99
C ALA A 126 29.76 -12.05 5.55
N GLY A 127 29.19 -10.92 5.11
CA GLY A 127 28.51 -10.86 3.81
C GLY A 127 27.28 -11.75 3.72
N ILE A 128 26.73 -12.16 4.87
CA ILE A 128 25.52 -12.96 4.96
C ILE A 128 24.32 -12.01 4.80
N ILE A 129 23.40 -12.36 3.91
CA ILE A 129 22.17 -11.58 3.72
C ILE A 129 21.30 -11.70 4.96
N GLU A 130 20.85 -10.55 5.49
CA GLU A 130 19.81 -10.47 6.50
C GLU A 130 18.43 -10.35 5.85
N TYR A 131 18.31 -9.47 4.85
CA TYR A 131 17.06 -9.24 4.13
C TYR A 131 17.32 -9.09 2.64
N GLU A 132 16.49 -9.68 1.84
CA GLU A 132 16.46 -9.53 0.38
C GLU A 132 15.03 -9.19 -0.04
N GLY A 133 14.80 -7.99 -0.59
CA GLY A 133 13.44 -7.61 -0.95
C GLY A 133 13.26 -6.17 -1.33
N GLU A 134 12.01 -5.76 -1.34
CA GLU A 134 11.59 -4.44 -1.76
C GLU A 134 11.70 -3.42 -0.63
N TYR A 135 11.95 -2.17 -1.03
CA TYR A 135 12.11 -1.02 -0.14
C TYR A 135 11.31 0.17 -0.63
N TYR A 136 10.74 0.89 0.34
CA TYR A 136 10.18 2.21 0.14
C TYR A 136 10.69 3.15 1.24
N LYS A 137 11.42 4.21 0.87
CA LYS A 137 11.98 5.23 1.80
C LYS A 137 12.69 4.62 3.02
N ASN A 138 13.69 3.77 2.80
CA ASN A 138 14.46 3.02 3.81
C ASN A 138 13.70 1.92 4.55
N MET A 139 12.41 1.75 4.35
CA MET A 139 11.62 0.71 5.01
C MET A 139 11.52 -0.52 4.13
N ARG A 140 11.61 -1.71 4.72
CA ARG A 140 11.24 -2.97 4.07
C ARG A 140 9.75 -2.91 3.74
N PHE A 141 9.42 -3.09 2.48
CA PHE A 141 8.08 -2.90 1.92
C PHE A 141 7.88 -3.84 0.74
N GLY A 142 6.63 -4.24 0.42
CA GLY A 142 6.40 -5.19 -0.67
C GLY A 142 6.93 -6.58 -0.36
N TYR A 143 7.38 -7.33 -1.38
CA TYR A 143 7.81 -8.71 -1.19
C TYR A 143 9.26 -8.81 -0.75
N GLY A 144 9.55 -9.69 0.23
CA GLY A 144 10.91 -9.89 0.72
C GLY A 144 11.11 -11.14 1.55
N LYS A 145 12.39 -11.48 1.74
CA LYS A 145 12.88 -12.63 2.50
C LYS A 145 13.77 -12.16 3.63
N LEU A 146 13.57 -12.74 4.80
CA LEU A 146 14.38 -12.50 5.99
C LEU A 146 15.14 -13.77 6.33
N TYR A 147 16.41 -13.63 6.68
CA TYR A 147 17.29 -14.73 7.03
C TYR A 147 17.93 -14.53 8.40
N ASP A 148 18.32 -15.60 9.04
CA ASP A 148 19.19 -15.55 10.22
C ASP A 148 20.68 -15.52 9.84
N LYS A 149 21.57 -15.35 10.84
CA LYS A 149 23.03 -15.35 10.65
C LYS A 149 23.61 -16.68 10.13
N LYS A 150 22.81 -17.74 10.07
CA LYS A 150 23.18 -19.05 9.50
C LYS A 150 22.60 -19.24 8.09
N SER A 151 22.03 -18.19 7.50
CA SER A 151 21.33 -18.20 6.22
C SER A 151 20.08 -19.08 6.18
N ASN A 152 19.48 -19.39 7.33
CA ASN A 152 18.18 -20.06 7.34
C ASN A 152 17.10 -19.01 7.04
N LEU A 153 16.18 -19.36 6.16
CA LEU A 153 15.01 -18.52 5.85
C LEU A 153 14.07 -18.48 7.06
N LEU A 154 13.85 -17.28 7.61
CA LEU A 154 12.96 -17.01 8.72
C LEU A 154 11.56 -16.60 8.27
N TYR A 155 11.49 -15.82 7.19
CA TYR A 155 10.23 -15.32 6.63
C TYR A 155 10.38 -15.06 5.14
N GLU A 156 9.35 -15.38 4.38
CA GLU A 156 9.21 -15.04 2.97
C GLU A 156 7.76 -14.60 2.72
N GLY A 157 7.58 -13.37 2.28
CA GLY A 157 6.25 -12.81 2.06
C GLY A 157 6.28 -11.30 1.97
N GLU A 158 5.12 -10.69 2.22
CA GLU A 158 4.95 -9.25 2.12
C GLU A 158 5.34 -8.50 3.40
N TRP A 159 5.83 -7.29 3.21
CA TRP A 159 6.32 -6.39 4.25
C TRP A 159 5.62 -5.04 4.19
N PHE A 160 5.39 -4.46 5.35
CA PHE A 160 4.89 -3.10 5.49
C PHE A 160 5.61 -2.41 6.65
N ASN A 161 6.25 -1.26 6.37
CA ASN A 161 6.97 -0.46 7.38
C ASN A 161 7.92 -1.29 8.26
N ASN A 162 8.80 -2.11 7.66
CA ASN A 162 9.75 -3.02 8.32
C ASN A 162 9.13 -4.21 9.08
N HIS A 163 7.81 -4.42 8.99
CA HIS A 163 7.14 -5.55 9.64
C HIS A 163 6.66 -6.55 8.60
N PRO A 164 6.88 -7.87 8.82
CA PRO A 164 6.28 -8.90 7.99
C PRO A 164 4.76 -8.86 8.13
N ILE A 165 4.05 -9.06 7.02
CA ILE A 165 2.59 -9.11 7.00
C ILE A 165 2.14 -10.54 7.22
N GLU A 166 1.54 -10.82 8.36
CA GLU A 166 0.89 -12.08 8.63
C GLU A 166 -0.52 -12.10 8.04
N LEU A 167 -0.82 -13.12 7.23
CA LEU A 167 -2.16 -13.28 6.65
C LEU A 167 -3.12 -13.84 7.70
N THR A 168 -4.10 -13.06 8.10
CA THR A 168 -5.03 -13.40 9.18
C THR A 168 -6.50 -13.26 8.77
N ASN A 169 -7.38 -13.96 9.50
CA ASN A 169 -8.81 -13.69 9.52
C ASN A 169 -9.12 -12.87 10.78
N VAL A 170 -9.90 -11.83 10.64
CA VAL A 170 -10.21 -10.90 11.73
C VAL A 170 -11.72 -10.88 11.97
N THR A 171 -12.11 -11.00 13.24
CA THR A 171 -13.49 -10.80 13.67
C THR A 171 -13.55 -9.60 14.61
N LEU A 172 -14.40 -8.63 14.30
CA LEU A 172 -14.64 -7.46 15.13
C LEU A 172 -15.91 -7.70 15.95
N SER A 173 -15.81 -7.52 17.26
CA SER A 173 -16.92 -7.60 18.19
C SER A 173 -17.16 -6.25 18.90
N GLU A 174 -18.33 -6.10 19.52
CA GLU A 174 -18.74 -4.86 20.20
C GLU A 174 -17.76 -4.39 21.29
N GLU A 175 -16.96 -5.30 21.84
CA GLU A 175 -15.93 -4.98 22.85
C GLU A 175 -14.73 -4.22 22.25
N MET A 176 -14.54 -4.27 20.94
CA MET A 176 -13.42 -3.65 20.22
C MET A 176 -13.75 -2.23 19.75
N LYS A 177 -13.51 -1.23 20.58
CA LYS A 177 -13.92 0.17 20.29
C LYS A 177 -13.12 0.85 19.18
N SER A 178 -11.93 0.41 18.86
CA SER A 178 -11.08 1.01 17.78
C SER A 178 -10.04 -0.02 17.31
N PRO A 179 -10.46 -1.07 16.61
CA PRO A 179 -9.54 -2.11 16.18
C PRO A 179 -8.62 -1.59 15.08
N SER A 180 -7.34 -1.92 15.19
CA SER A 180 -6.40 -1.79 14.07
C SER A 180 -6.48 -3.05 13.22
N ILE A 181 -6.96 -2.93 12.00
CA ILE A 181 -7.02 -4.04 11.04
C ILE A 181 -5.71 -4.09 10.28
N SER A 182 -5.00 -5.22 10.37
CA SER A 182 -3.75 -5.45 9.63
C SER A 182 -4.01 -5.49 8.12
N PHE A 183 -3.06 -5.02 7.31
CA PHE A 183 -3.10 -5.19 5.85
C PHE A 183 -3.07 -6.65 5.40
N GLY A 184 -2.63 -7.58 6.25
CA GLY A 184 -2.66 -9.02 6.02
C GLY A 184 -4.04 -9.67 6.22
N VAL A 185 -5.11 -8.92 6.48
CA VAL A 185 -6.44 -9.49 6.63
C VAL A 185 -6.92 -10.12 5.32
N LYS A 186 -7.33 -11.40 5.40
CA LYS A 186 -7.95 -12.14 4.27
C LYS A 186 -9.46 -12.15 4.35
N GLU A 187 -9.98 -12.31 5.55
CA GLU A 187 -11.41 -12.35 5.83
C GLU A 187 -11.69 -11.41 6.97
N LEU A 188 -12.59 -10.47 6.78
CA LEU A 188 -13.06 -9.55 7.80
C LEU A 188 -14.50 -9.85 8.11
N ILE A 189 -14.75 -10.25 9.35
CA ILE A 189 -16.09 -10.50 9.88
C ILE A 189 -16.39 -9.44 10.94
N ILE A 190 -17.54 -8.83 10.85
CA ILE A 190 -18.07 -7.88 11.82
C ILE A 190 -19.29 -8.51 12.42
N GLU A 191 -19.26 -8.74 13.73
CA GLU A 191 -20.37 -9.38 14.45
C GLU A 191 -21.60 -8.48 14.51
N ASP A 192 -22.76 -9.09 14.80
CA ASP A 192 -24.04 -8.39 14.95
C ASP A 192 -23.94 -7.22 15.95
N SER A 193 -24.62 -6.13 15.66
CA SER A 193 -24.74 -4.94 16.52
C SER A 193 -23.45 -4.15 16.74
N TYR A 194 -22.43 -4.35 15.89
CA TYR A 194 -21.20 -3.58 15.96
C TYR A 194 -21.39 -2.15 15.43
N GLU A 195 -21.23 -1.15 16.30
CA GLU A 195 -21.40 0.27 15.93
C GLU A 195 -20.09 1.00 15.62
N GLY A 196 -18.94 0.41 16.00
CA GLY A 196 -17.66 1.10 15.89
C GLY A 196 -17.63 2.40 16.72
N ASN A 197 -16.97 3.42 16.19
CA ASN A 197 -16.85 4.74 16.84
C ASN A 197 -17.77 5.80 16.21
N GLY A 198 -18.80 5.40 15.47
CA GLY A 198 -19.71 6.34 14.80
C GLY A 198 -19.06 7.12 13.65
N CYS A 199 -17.91 6.68 13.16
CA CYS A 199 -17.20 7.26 12.02
C CYS A 199 -17.60 6.55 10.72
N ASN A 200 -17.15 7.10 9.59
CA ASN A 200 -17.32 6.46 8.30
C ASN A 200 -16.68 5.07 8.28
N PHE A 201 -17.29 4.14 7.55
CA PHE A 201 -16.72 2.84 7.26
C PHE A 201 -15.91 2.90 5.96
N ILE A 202 -14.60 2.90 6.07
CA ILE A 202 -13.70 3.03 4.92
C ILE A 202 -12.64 1.93 4.96
N LEU A 203 -12.66 1.06 3.94
CA LEU A 203 -11.61 0.09 3.66
C LEU A 203 -10.90 0.48 2.37
N HIS A 204 -9.65 0.92 2.50
CA HIS A 204 -8.86 1.36 1.36
C HIS A 204 -7.58 0.55 1.24
N SER A 205 -7.37 -0.07 0.03
CA SER A 205 -6.12 -0.74 -0.32
C SER A 205 -5.72 -1.89 0.60
N TYR A 206 -6.67 -2.76 0.94
CA TYR A 206 -6.39 -4.03 1.62
C TYR A 206 -6.05 -5.11 0.58
N PRO A 207 -4.77 -5.41 0.35
CA PRO A 207 -4.33 -6.19 -0.81
C PRO A 207 -4.73 -7.67 -0.74
N HIS A 208 -4.94 -8.20 0.47
CA HIS A 208 -5.25 -9.61 0.69
C HIS A 208 -6.71 -9.89 1.05
N LEU A 209 -7.52 -8.83 1.24
CA LEU A 209 -8.91 -8.98 1.64
C LEU A 209 -9.72 -9.66 0.53
N LYS A 210 -10.23 -10.87 0.82
CA LYS A 210 -11.03 -11.70 -0.09
C LYS A 210 -12.50 -11.64 0.22
N SER A 211 -12.87 -11.53 1.49
CA SER A 211 -14.26 -11.47 1.93
C SER A 211 -14.47 -10.47 3.05
N LEU A 212 -15.58 -9.76 2.97
CA LEU A 212 -16.12 -8.92 4.01
C LEU A 212 -17.52 -9.42 4.36
N HIS A 213 -17.76 -9.70 5.63
CA HIS A 213 -19.09 -10.00 6.14
C HIS A 213 -19.41 -9.05 7.29
N ILE A 214 -20.50 -8.32 7.16
CA ILE A 214 -21.03 -7.41 8.18
C ILE A 214 -22.33 -8.00 8.68
N GLY A 215 -22.39 -8.26 9.98
CA GLY A 215 -23.55 -8.81 10.67
C GLY A 215 -24.74 -7.85 10.69
N ARG A 216 -25.77 -8.21 11.44
CA ARG A 216 -27.04 -7.47 11.53
C ARG A 216 -26.93 -6.25 12.42
N ASN A 217 -27.73 -5.23 12.14
CA ASN A 217 -27.85 -4.02 12.97
C ASN A 217 -26.50 -3.33 13.23
N CYS A 218 -25.57 -3.37 12.26
CA CYS A 218 -24.27 -2.74 12.37
C CYS A 218 -24.29 -1.31 11.82
N PHE A 219 -23.43 -0.45 12.38
CA PHE A 219 -23.12 0.87 11.83
C PHE A 219 -24.35 1.79 11.63
N SER A 220 -25.26 1.84 12.58
CA SER A 220 -26.48 2.66 12.49
C SER A 220 -26.21 4.16 12.28
N ASN A 221 -25.04 4.66 12.69
CA ASN A 221 -24.66 6.07 12.63
C ASN A 221 -23.59 6.39 11.58
N VAL A 222 -23.32 5.47 10.63
CA VAL A 222 -22.30 5.65 9.59
C VAL A 222 -22.91 6.26 8.35
N ASN A 223 -22.35 7.38 7.87
CA ASN A 223 -22.83 8.08 6.69
C ASN A 223 -22.10 7.66 5.40
N ILE A 224 -20.86 7.20 5.50
CA ILE A 224 -20.06 6.80 4.33
C ILE A 224 -19.63 5.35 4.50
N PHE A 225 -20.09 4.51 3.58
CA PHE A 225 -19.55 3.18 3.35
C PHE A 225 -18.70 3.21 2.09
N GLU A 226 -17.41 3.00 2.23
CA GLU A 226 -16.49 2.99 1.10
C GLU A 226 -15.52 1.82 1.16
N ILE A 227 -15.42 1.07 0.05
CA ILE A 227 -14.38 0.08 -0.20
C ILE A 227 -13.71 0.44 -1.51
N SER A 228 -12.39 0.61 -1.48
CA SER A 228 -11.66 0.97 -2.69
C SER A 228 -10.28 0.32 -2.77
N ASN A 229 -9.87 -0.02 -4.00
CA ASN A 229 -8.56 -0.62 -4.29
C ASN A 229 -8.26 -1.95 -3.55
N CYS A 230 -9.30 -2.74 -3.24
CA CYS A 230 -9.15 -4.07 -2.65
C CYS A 230 -9.14 -5.10 -3.79
N ALA A 231 -7.97 -5.31 -4.42
CA ALA A 231 -7.84 -6.07 -5.67
C ALA A 231 -8.25 -7.55 -5.55
N GLU A 232 -8.07 -8.16 -4.37
CA GLU A 232 -8.40 -9.57 -4.12
C GLU A 232 -9.81 -9.78 -3.58
N LEU A 233 -10.58 -8.72 -3.32
CA LEU A 233 -11.94 -8.82 -2.77
C LEU A 233 -12.88 -9.53 -3.75
N ILE A 234 -13.51 -10.60 -3.27
CA ILE A 234 -14.39 -11.47 -4.07
C ILE A 234 -15.85 -11.26 -3.70
N ILE A 235 -16.14 -11.11 -2.40
CA ILE A 235 -17.50 -11.05 -1.88
C ILE A 235 -17.62 -10.00 -0.76
N VAL A 236 -18.69 -9.23 -0.82
CA VAL A 236 -19.15 -8.36 0.28
C VAL A 236 -20.53 -8.81 0.67
N ARG A 237 -20.72 -9.15 1.93
CA ARG A 237 -22.02 -9.53 2.50
C ARG A 237 -22.37 -8.61 3.65
N ILE A 238 -23.55 -8.04 3.60
CA ILE A 238 -24.07 -7.12 4.62
C ILE A 238 -25.44 -7.66 5.03
N ASP A 239 -25.56 -8.11 6.28
CA ASP A 239 -26.79 -8.66 6.79
C ASP A 239 -27.82 -7.57 7.11
N GLU A 240 -29.03 -7.96 7.47
CA GLU A 240 -30.20 -7.10 7.61
C GLU A 240 -30.03 -5.93 8.60
N SER A 241 -30.67 -4.82 8.30
CA SER A 241 -30.79 -3.64 9.17
C SER A 241 -29.45 -2.95 9.48
N SER A 242 -28.43 -3.17 8.67
CA SER A 242 -27.11 -2.51 8.82
C SER A 242 -27.05 -1.23 7.99
N PHE A 243 -26.35 -0.23 8.52
CA PHE A 243 -26.29 1.12 7.92
C PHE A 243 -27.65 1.80 7.81
N ASN A 244 -28.59 1.43 8.68
CA ASN A 244 -29.85 2.14 8.83
C ASN A 244 -29.69 3.25 9.85
N GLY A 245 -29.96 4.48 9.51
CA GLY A 245 -29.98 5.59 10.44
C GLY A 245 -30.85 5.29 11.68
N ASN A 246 -30.50 5.87 12.83
CA ASN A 246 -31.25 5.66 14.06
C ASN A 246 -32.72 6.05 13.87
N ASN A 247 -33.61 5.07 13.85
CA ASN A 247 -35.09 5.20 13.83
C ASN A 247 -35.64 5.84 15.11
N ASN A 248 -35.02 6.84 15.69
CA ASN A 248 -35.60 7.65 16.73
C ASN A 248 -36.59 8.67 16.13
N ASN A 249 -37.79 8.21 15.78
CA ASN A 249 -39.08 8.92 15.61
C ASN A 249 -39.14 10.42 15.22
N SER A 250 -38.07 11.00 14.70
CA SER A 250 -38.08 12.34 14.12
C SER A 250 -37.75 12.23 12.62
N LYS A 251 -38.71 12.55 11.79
CA LYS A 251 -38.58 12.65 10.31
C LYS A 251 -37.54 13.66 9.85
N GLU A 252 -36.71 14.17 10.75
CA GLU A 252 -35.71 15.21 10.47
C GLU A 252 -34.27 14.70 10.36
N ASN A 253 -34.00 13.40 10.58
CA ASN A 253 -32.67 12.81 10.47
C ASN A 253 -32.60 11.71 9.40
N MET A 254 -33.10 11.97 8.21
CA MET A 254 -32.68 11.22 7.04
C MET A 254 -31.19 11.53 6.84
N ASN A 255 -30.36 10.50 6.71
CA ASN A 255 -28.99 10.65 6.21
C ASN A 255 -29.04 11.12 4.75
N GLU A 256 -29.48 12.38 4.53
CA GLU A 256 -29.67 12.98 3.20
C GLU A 256 -28.38 12.95 2.34
N ASN A 257 -27.24 12.57 2.94
CA ASN A 257 -25.94 12.47 2.32
C ASN A 257 -25.25 11.11 2.48
N GLY A 258 -25.97 10.06 2.84
CA GLY A 258 -25.39 8.71 2.96
C GLY A 258 -24.82 8.23 1.62
N ILE A 259 -23.54 7.85 1.59
CA ILE A 259 -22.82 7.41 0.39
C ILE A 259 -22.42 5.97 0.54
N PHE A 260 -22.83 5.15 -0.42
CA PHE A 260 -22.32 3.80 -0.63
C PHE A 260 -21.38 3.82 -1.85
N ARG A 261 -20.12 3.39 -1.66
CA ARG A 261 -19.15 3.36 -2.74
C ARG A 261 -18.28 2.11 -2.70
N ILE A 262 -18.19 1.38 -3.82
CA ILE A 262 -17.20 0.34 -4.04
C ILE A 262 -16.52 0.60 -5.38
N THR A 263 -15.18 0.77 -5.36
CA THR A 263 -14.41 1.12 -6.56
C THR A 263 -13.11 0.32 -6.64
N ASN A 264 -12.68 0.01 -7.86
CA ASN A 264 -11.39 -0.65 -8.14
C ASN A 264 -11.17 -1.99 -7.39
N CYS A 265 -12.22 -2.76 -7.17
CA CYS A 265 -12.16 -4.10 -6.60
C CYS A 265 -12.26 -5.13 -7.75
N LEU A 266 -11.12 -5.43 -8.38
CA LEU A 266 -11.05 -6.12 -9.68
C LEU A 266 -11.59 -7.54 -9.68
N LYS A 267 -11.55 -8.24 -8.53
CA LYS A 267 -12.04 -9.63 -8.39
C LYS A 267 -13.43 -9.73 -7.76
N LEU A 268 -14.09 -8.62 -7.48
CA LEU A 268 -15.40 -8.62 -6.85
C LEU A 268 -16.44 -9.30 -7.74
N LYS A 269 -17.10 -10.33 -7.20
CA LYS A 269 -18.09 -11.17 -7.91
C LYS A 269 -19.50 -10.98 -7.40
N SER A 270 -19.66 -10.74 -6.09
CA SER A 270 -20.97 -10.57 -5.48
C SER A 270 -20.97 -9.55 -4.36
N ILE A 271 -22.09 -8.85 -4.27
CA ILE A 271 -22.46 -8.00 -3.14
C ILE A 271 -23.84 -8.46 -2.72
N GLU A 272 -23.98 -8.89 -1.46
CA GLU A 272 -25.21 -9.38 -0.90
C GLU A 272 -25.71 -8.41 0.17
N PHE A 273 -26.96 -7.98 0.07
CA PHE A 273 -27.58 -7.10 1.03
C PHE A 273 -28.72 -7.80 1.75
N GLY A 274 -28.72 -7.70 3.08
CA GLY A 274 -29.89 -8.05 3.88
C GLY A 274 -31.02 -7.04 3.73
N ARG A 275 -32.20 -7.40 4.24
CA ARG A 275 -33.37 -6.50 4.21
C ARG A 275 -33.07 -5.24 5.02
N GLU A 276 -33.60 -4.11 4.57
CA GLU A 276 -33.52 -2.82 5.29
C GLU A 276 -32.10 -2.28 5.51
N SER A 277 -31.08 -2.83 4.82
CA SER A 277 -29.72 -2.26 4.85
C SER A 277 -29.66 -1.06 3.93
N PHE A 278 -28.99 0.01 4.39
CA PHE A 278 -28.88 1.29 3.68
C PHE A 278 -30.22 1.99 3.37
N GLY A 279 -31.27 1.70 4.12
CA GLY A 279 -32.61 2.23 3.87
C GLY A 279 -32.70 3.75 3.80
N ASP A 280 -31.83 4.45 4.54
CA ASP A 280 -31.79 5.91 4.65
C ASP A 280 -30.67 6.56 3.81
N TYR A 281 -29.96 5.80 2.97
CA TYR A 281 -28.89 6.33 2.13
C TYR A 281 -29.48 6.94 0.85
N SER A 282 -29.51 8.27 0.77
CA SER A 282 -30.04 9.02 -0.37
C SER A 282 -28.99 9.79 -1.18
N GLY A 283 -27.75 9.88 -0.67
CA GLY A 283 -26.72 10.73 -1.26
C GLY A 283 -25.99 10.14 -2.47
N GLY A 284 -25.99 8.80 -2.62
CA GLY A 284 -25.40 8.17 -3.80
C GLY A 284 -25.00 6.72 -3.62
N PHE A 285 -25.15 5.96 -4.70
CA PHE A 285 -24.71 4.57 -4.82
C PHE A 285 -23.75 4.46 -5.99
N GLU A 286 -22.47 4.20 -5.71
CA GLU A 286 -21.44 4.13 -6.73
C GLU A 286 -20.75 2.76 -6.72
N LEU A 287 -20.86 2.06 -7.83
CA LEU A 287 -20.21 0.78 -8.07
C LEU A 287 -19.41 0.87 -9.37
N LYS A 288 -18.08 0.96 -9.25
CA LYS A 288 -17.18 1.04 -10.40
C LYS A 288 -16.07 0.01 -10.31
N SER A 289 -15.99 -0.84 -11.32
CA SER A 289 -14.85 -1.73 -11.56
C SER A 289 -14.34 -1.52 -12.97
N ASN A 290 -13.05 -1.41 -13.15
CA ASN A 290 -12.43 -1.27 -14.48
C ASN A 290 -12.63 -2.50 -15.39
N ASN A 291 -13.15 -3.61 -14.87
CA ASN A 291 -13.39 -4.84 -15.63
C ASN A 291 -14.87 -5.06 -16.06
N GLY A 292 -15.73 -4.08 -15.89
CA GLY A 292 -17.01 -3.99 -16.61
C GLY A 292 -18.10 -5.03 -16.30
N LEU A 293 -17.95 -5.95 -15.34
CA LEU A 293 -18.97 -6.94 -15.00
C LEU A 293 -19.00 -7.21 -13.49
N ILE A 294 -19.83 -6.44 -12.82
CA ILE A 294 -20.41 -6.87 -11.53
C ILE A 294 -21.84 -7.31 -11.88
N GLN A 295 -22.13 -8.57 -11.79
CA GLN A 295 -23.49 -9.11 -11.90
C GLN A 295 -24.19 -9.07 -10.57
#